data_6b1e58abd16b30f5896f450fd94ba077
#
_entry.id   6b1e58abd16b30f5896f450fd94ba077
#
_cell.length_a   1.000
_cell.length_b   1.000
_cell.length_c   1.000
_cell.angle_alpha   90.00
_cell.angle_beta   90.00
_cell.angle_gamma   90.00
#
_symmetry.space_group_name_H-M   'P 1'
#
loop_
_entity.id
_entity.type
_entity.pdbx_description
1 polymer ?
#
loop_
_entity_poly.entity_id
_entity_poly.type
_entity_poly.pdbx_seq_one_letter_code
_entity_poly.pdbx_strand_id
1 'polypeptide(L)'
;MQERDDFECTVLEVKVIEGLGTTIDVTLVNGVLKVQDTIVVQGLNGPIVTQIRALLTPQPMKEMRVKGEYVHHQKIKGAMGIKISAPGLEQAIAGAELIKANGQEEIDAAVEEIKENMYDIMDKYVDKTRDGVCVQASTLGSLEALLEFLLTSKIPVCNIAIGPVHKKDIAKATKILGRENEKKIMKE
;
A
#
# COMPACT_ATOMS: atom_id res chain seq x y z
N MET A 1 26.09 4.63 -12.36
CA MET A 1 25.25 4.45 -11.18
C MET A 1 26.02 3.57 -10.22
N GLN A 2 26.25 4.02 -8.99
CA GLN A 2 26.85 3.17 -7.96
C GLN A 2 25.78 2.16 -7.52
N GLU A 3 26.11 0.87 -7.60
CA GLU A 3 25.26 -0.18 -7.03
C GLU A 3 25.25 0.02 -5.50
N ARG A 4 24.09 0.31 -4.93
CA ARG A 4 23.87 0.23 -3.49
C ARG A 4 23.40 -1.20 -3.17
N ASP A 5 23.85 -1.76 -2.06
CA ASP A 5 23.41 -3.09 -1.63
C ASP A 5 22.00 -3.10 -1.02
N ASP A 6 21.42 -1.93 -0.84
CA ASP A 6 20.09 -1.77 -0.26
C ASP A 6 18.99 -2.20 -1.25
N PHE A 7 18.10 -3.06 -0.78
CA PHE A 7 16.93 -3.47 -1.55
C PHE A 7 15.87 -2.36 -1.52
N GLU A 8 15.41 -1.92 -2.68
CA GLU A 8 14.39 -0.89 -2.80
C GLU A 8 13.37 -1.28 -3.87
N CYS A 9 12.12 -1.44 -3.47
CA CYS A 9 11.01 -1.84 -4.33
C CYS A 9 9.69 -1.22 -3.86
N THR A 10 8.95 -0.62 -4.80
CA THR A 10 7.69 0.06 -4.50
C THR A 10 6.54 -0.54 -5.29
N VAL A 11 5.41 -0.76 -4.63
CA VAL A 11 4.16 -1.23 -5.23
C VAL A 11 3.49 -0.08 -5.97
N LEU A 12 3.22 -0.24 -7.26
CA LEU A 12 2.54 0.77 -8.09
C LEU A 12 1.04 0.52 -8.14
N GLU A 13 0.64 -0.71 -8.41
CA GLU A 13 -0.76 -1.08 -8.64
C GLU A 13 -1.01 -2.53 -8.26
N VAL A 14 -2.23 -2.81 -7.80
CA VAL A 14 -2.71 -4.16 -7.49
C VAL A 14 -3.79 -4.53 -8.49
N LYS A 15 -3.62 -5.66 -9.18
CA LYS A 15 -4.55 -6.15 -10.20
C LYS A 15 -4.83 -7.64 -10.07
N VAL A 16 -6.06 -8.01 -10.39
CA VAL A 16 -6.42 -9.41 -10.60
C VAL A 16 -6.36 -9.71 -12.10
N ILE A 17 -5.53 -10.67 -12.49
CA ILE A 17 -5.39 -11.11 -13.88
C ILE A 17 -5.96 -12.51 -14.01
N GLU A 18 -6.85 -12.69 -14.98
CA GLU A 18 -7.43 -13.98 -15.29
C GLU A 18 -6.34 -14.99 -15.66
N GLY A 19 -6.33 -16.14 -14.98
CA GLY A 19 -5.31 -17.19 -15.15
C GLY A 19 -4.03 -17.03 -14.31
N LEU A 20 -3.71 -15.83 -13.82
CA LEU A 20 -2.53 -15.57 -12.97
C LEU A 20 -2.91 -15.24 -11.51
N GLY A 21 -4.18 -14.96 -11.25
CA GLY A 21 -4.66 -14.54 -9.94
C GLY A 21 -4.30 -13.09 -9.63
N THR A 22 -4.16 -12.77 -8.35
CA THR A 22 -3.77 -11.44 -7.93
C THR A 22 -2.30 -11.21 -8.19
N THR A 23 -2.01 -10.08 -8.82
CA THR A 23 -0.67 -9.62 -9.16
C THR A 23 -0.49 -8.19 -8.70
N ILE A 24 0.72 -7.84 -8.35
CA ILE A 24 1.13 -6.46 -8.10
C ILE A 24 2.13 -6.01 -9.15
N ASP A 25 1.96 -4.80 -9.63
CA ASP A 25 2.95 -4.11 -10.45
C ASP A 25 3.86 -3.35 -9.50
N VAL A 26 5.17 -3.59 -9.61
CA VAL A 26 6.16 -2.97 -8.74
C VAL A 26 7.30 -2.37 -9.56
N THR A 27 7.91 -1.33 -9.02
CA THR A 27 9.19 -0.81 -9.52
C THR A 27 10.30 -1.32 -8.62
N LEU A 28 11.13 -2.21 -9.13
CA LEU A 28 12.36 -2.62 -8.46
C LEU A 28 13.43 -1.59 -8.81
N VAL A 29 13.73 -0.71 -7.87
CA VAL A 29 14.72 0.36 -8.05
C VAL A 29 16.11 -0.23 -7.90
N ASN A 30 16.34 -1.01 -6.84
CA ASN A 30 17.61 -1.64 -6.54
C ASN A 30 17.44 -3.03 -5.94
N GLY A 31 18.46 -3.87 -6.08
CA GLY A 31 18.46 -5.22 -5.52
C GLY A 31 18.09 -6.33 -6.50
N VAL A 32 17.81 -7.48 -5.95
CA VAL A 32 17.52 -8.71 -6.70
C VAL A 32 16.32 -9.44 -6.11
N LEU A 33 15.35 -9.76 -6.96
CA LEU A 33 14.22 -10.63 -6.63
C LEU A 33 14.35 -11.99 -7.35
N LYS A 34 13.98 -13.04 -6.64
CA LYS A 34 13.91 -14.40 -7.15
C LYS A 34 12.53 -14.99 -6.90
N VAL A 35 12.16 -15.96 -7.71
CA VAL A 35 10.99 -16.81 -7.41
C VAL A 35 11.23 -17.55 -6.10
N GLN A 36 10.20 -17.66 -5.26
CA GLN A 36 10.20 -18.21 -3.91
C GLN A 36 10.82 -17.29 -2.83
N ASP A 37 11.32 -16.09 -3.18
CA ASP A 37 11.69 -15.12 -2.15
C ASP A 37 10.44 -14.75 -1.32
N THR A 38 10.63 -14.60 -0.01
CA THR A 38 9.59 -14.10 0.90
C THR A 38 9.59 -12.57 0.85
N ILE A 39 8.41 -12.00 0.68
CA ILE A 39 8.20 -10.57 0.65
C ILE A 39 7.18 -10.16 1.69
N VAL A 40 7.37 -8.98 2.26
CA VAL A 40 6.44 -8.33 3.18
C VAL A 40 5.94 -7.06 2.51
N VAL A 41 4.64 -6.92 2.41
CA VAL A 41 3.97 -5.77 1.77
C VAL A 41 2.91 -5.23 2.70
N GLN A 42 2.72 -3.92 2.71
CA GLN A 42 1.64 -3.32 3.48
C GLN A 42 0.27 -3.64 2.87
N GLY A 43 -0.62 -4.16 3.68
CA GLY A 43 -2.01 -4.44 3.32
C GLY A 43 -3.00 -3.59 4.11
N LEU A 44 -4.25 -3.55 3.63
CA LEU A 44 -5.37 -2.80 4.23
C LEU A 44 -5.68 -3.21 5.69
N ASN A 45 -5.43 -4.45 6.03
CA ASN A 45 -5.69 -5.01 7.37
C ASN A 45 -4.40 -5.30 8.16
N GLY A 46 -3.26 -4.87 7.67
CA GLY A 46 -1.94 -5.10 8.26
C GLY A 46 -0.93 -5.67 7.27
N PRO A 47 0.31 -5.94 7.71
CA PRO A 47 1.35 -6.47 6.85
C PRO A 47 0.96 -7.83 6.25
N ILE A 48 1.26 -8.03 4.98
CA ILE A 48 1.05 -9.27 4.23
C ILE A 48 2.41 -9.91 4.01
N VAL A 49 2.61 -11.11 4.57
CA VAL A 49 3.81 -11.91 4.35
C VAL A 49 3.47 -13.00 3.32
N THR A 50 4.18 -13.04 2.21
CA THR A 50 3.89 -14.00 1.14
C THR A 50 5.16 -14.38 0.35
N GLN A 51 5.08 -15.48 -0.39
CA GLN A 51 6.16 -15.92 -1.27
C GLN A 51 5.84 -15.65 -2.73
N ILE A 52 6.84 -15.19 -3.46
CA ILE A 52 6.74 -14.93 -4.90
C ILE A 52 6.53 -16.24 -5.65
N ARG A 53 5.43 -16.35 -6.39
CA ARG A 53 5.15 -17.47 -7.28
C ARG A 53 5.73 -17.29 -8.66
N ALA A 54 5.63 -16.07 -9.19
CA ALA A 54 6.14 -15.74 -10.51
C ALA A 54 6.60 -14.28 -10.58
N LEU A 55 7.68 -14.09 -11.33
CA LEU A 55 8.19 -12.78 -11.72
C LEU A 55 7.95 -12.63 -13.23
N LEU A 56 7.22 -11.58 -13.60
CA LEU A 56 6.73 -11.38 -14.95
C LEU A 56 7.17 -10.03 -15.47
N THR A 57 7.57 -9.98 -16.74
CA THR A 57 7.77 -8.74 -17.47
C THR A 57 6.93 -8.76 -18.75
N PRO A 58 6.53 -7.58 -19.28
CA PRO A 58 5.91 -7.52 -20.58
C PRO A 58 6.91 -7.99 -21.65
N GLN A 59 6.39 -8.44 -22.78
CA GLN A 59 7.26 -8.70 -23.94
C GLN A 59 7.97 -7.42 -24.37
N PRO A 60 9.19 -7.51 -24.95
CA PRO A 60 9.89 -6.36 -25.48
C PRO A 60 8.99 -5.51 -26.40
N MET A 61 9.06 -4.19 -26.27
CA MET A 61 8.25 -3.24 -27.02
C MET A 61 6.74 -3.19 -26.69
N LYS A 62 6.29 -3.85 -25.62
CA LYS A 62 4.89 -3.79 -25.17
C LYS A 62 4.79 -3.16 -23.79
N GLU A 63 3.71 -2.40 -23.55
CA GLU A 63 3.41 -1.85 -22.25
C GLU A 63 2.91 -2.93 -21.28
N MET A 64 3.16 -2.75 -19.97
CA MET A 64 2.69 -3.68 -18.91
C MET A 64 1.15 -3.81 -18.85
N ARG A 65 0.42 -2.83 -19.38
CA ARG A 65 -1.05 -2.79 -19.36
C ARG A 65 -1.69 -3.57 -20.50
N VAL A 66 -0.95 -3.94 -21.52
CA VAL A 66 -1.48 -4.67 -22.66
C VAL A 66 -1.66 -6.14 -22.28
N LYS A 67 -2.87 -6.68 -22.48
CA LYS A 67 -3.14 -8.11 -22.35
C LYS A 67 -2.31 -8.87 -23.40
N GLY A 68 -1.29 -9.55 -22.96
CA GLY A 68 -0.38 -10.33 -23.80
C GLY A 68 0.32 -11.40 -22.99
N GLU A 69 1.07 -12.25 -23.65
CA GLU A 69 1.94 -13.21 -22.98
C GLU A 69 3.05 -12.47 -22.24
N TYR A 70 3.20 -12.77 -20.94
CA TYR A 70 4.28 -12.25 -20.12
C TYR A 70 5.50 -13.18 -20.21
N VAL A 71 6.68 -12.58 -20.10
CA VAL A 71 7.93 -13.33 -19.98
C VAL A 71 8.13 -13.68 -18.51
N HIS A 72 8.30 -14.96 -18.23
CA HIS A 72 8.57 -15.47 -16.89
C HIS A 72 10.07 -15.45 -16.60
N HIS A 73 10.44 -14.97 -15.43
CA HIS A 73 11.81 -14.92 -14.97
C HIS A 73 11.98 -15.65 -13.65
N GLN A 74 13.10 -16.37 -13.49
CA GLN A 74 13.47 -16.99 -12.22
C GLN A 74 14.15 -15.99 -11.26
N LYS A 75 14.82 -14.99 -11.84
CA LYS A 75 15.57 -13.97 -11.12
C LYS A 75 15.56 -12.67 -11.92
N ILE A 76 15.31 -11.58 -11.25
CA ILE A 76 15.39 -10.23 -11.84
C ILE A 76 16.30 -9.36 -10.97
N LYS A 77 17.17 -8.58 -11.63
CA LYS A 77 18.01 -7.55 -11.00
C LYS A 77 17.45 -6.18 -11.38
N GLY A 78 17.38 -5.24 -10.40
CA GLY A 78 16.88 -3.87 -10.60
C GLY A 78 17.59 -3.17 -11.78
N ALA A 79 17.14 -2.13 -12.31
CA ALA A 79 16.12 -1.14 -12.15
C ALA A 79 15.06 -1.31 -13.26
N MET A 80 13.92 -1.85 -12.92
CA MET A 80 12.84 -2.07 -13.90
C MET A 80 11.48 -2.26 -13.24
N GLY A 81 10.44 -2.00 -14.02
CA GLY A 81 9.08 -2.38 -13.64
C GLY A 81 8.83 -3.86 -13.86
N ILE A 82 8.31 -4.54 -12.86
CA ILE A 82 8.00 -5.98 -12.91
C ILE A 82 6.62 -6.24 -12.35
N LYS A 83 6.05 -7.33 -12.75
CA LYS A 83 4.79 -7.84 -12.21
C LYS A 83 5.07 -9.07 -11.35
N ILE A 84 4.64 -9.04 -10.12
CA ILE A 84 4.79 -10.13 -9.15
C ILE A 84 3.45 -10.82 -8.96
N SER A 85 3.42 -12.13 -9.07
CA SER A 85 2.30 -12.96 -8.68
C SER A 85 2.62 -13.66 -7.36
N ALA A 86 1.74 -13.48 -6.37
CA ALA A 86 1.84 -14.16 -5.08
C ALA A 86 0.45 -14.27 -4.43
N PRO A 87 0.23 -15.23 -3.51
CA PRO A 87 -1.06 -15.36 -2.83
C PRO A 87 -1.27 -14.23 -1.81
N GLY A 88 -2.52 -13.86 -1.56
CA GLY A 88 -2.89 -12.92 -0.51
C GLY A 88 -2.64 -11.44 -0.82
N LEU A 89 -2.25 -11.10 -2.05
CA LEU A 89 -1.98 -9.73 -2.47
C LEU A 89 -3.24 -8.89 -2.76
N GLU A 90 -4.44 -9.46 -2.61
CA GLU A 90 -5.71 -8.76 -2.89
C GLU A 90 -5.92 -7.52 -2.02
N GLN A 91 -5.29 -7.52 -0.87
CA GLN A 91 -5.40 -6.43 0.11
C GLN A 91 -4.15 -5.55 0.18
N ALA A 92 -3.20 -5.75 -0.72
CA ALA A 92 -2.00 -4.92 -0.77
C ALA A 92 -2.35 -3.46 -1.13
N ILE A 93 -1.59 -2.54 -0.55
CA ILE A 93 -1.78 -1.10 -0.77
C ILE A 93 -0.84 -0.61 -1.86
N ALA A 94 -1.39 0.08 -2.86
CA ALA A 94 -0.59 0.76 -3.86
C ALA A 94 0.15 1.96 -3.26
N GLY A 95 1.39 2.17 -3.69
CA GLY A 95 2.28 3.20 -3.17
C GLY A 95 3.07 2.78 -1.92
N ALA A 96 2.84 1.57 -1.40
CA ALA A 96 3.59 1.05 -0.27
C ALA A 96 4.93 0.44 -0.71
N GLU A 97 5.87 0.43 0.20
CA GLU A 97 7.14 -0.25 0.02
C GLU A 97 6.97 -1.78 0.12
N LEU A 98 7.76 -2.50 -0.68
CA LEU A 98 7.87 -3.94 -0.63
C LEU A 98 9.23 -4.29 -0.03
N ILE A 99 9.21 -5.01 1.08
CA ILE A 99 10.42 -5.46 1.78
C ILE A 99 10.66 -6.93 1.46
N LYS A 100 11.90 -7.25 1.11
CA LYS A 100 12.34 -8.63 0.96
C LYS A 100 12.94 -9.12 2.28
N ALA A 101 12.54 -10.30 2.74
CA ALA A 101 13.03 -10.90 3.97
C ALA A 101 13.53 -12.33 3.74
N ASN A 102 14.70 -12.65 4.29
CA ASN A 102 15.35 -13.96 4.17
C ASN A 102 15.48 -14.61 5.55
N GLY A 103 14.35 -14.98 6.15
CA GLY A 103 14.32 -15.60 7.48
C GLY A 103 13.28 -14.99 8.39
N GLN A 104 12.99 -15.69 9.49
CA GLN A 104 11.91 -15.29 10.39
C GLN A 104 12.20 -13.96 11.09
N GLU A 105 13.43 -13.73 11.49
CA GLU A 105 13.83 -12.50 12.18
C GLU A 105 13.66 -11.27 11.29
N GLU A 106 14.06 -11.37 10.01
CA GLU A 106 13.88 -10.28 9.05
C GLU A 106 12.39 -10.04 8.70
N ILE A 107 11.58 -11.12 8.66
CA ILE A 107 10.13 -11.01 8.47
C ILE A 107 9.50 -10.26 9.65
N ASP A 108 9.86 -10.63 10.89
CA ASP A 108 9.30 -10.02 12.08
C ASP A 108 9.69 -8.53 12.17
N ALA A 109 10.95 -8.20 11.86
CA ALA A 109 11.43 -6.82 11.78
C ALA A 109 10.68 -6.00 10.71
N ALA A 110 10.51 -6.54 9.50
CA ALA A 110 9.77 -5.89 8.43
C ALA A 110 8.28 -5.69 8.78
N VAL A 111 7.68 -6.64 9.46
CA VAL A 111 6.29 -6.55 9.95
C VAL A 111 6.15 -5.45 11.00
N GLU A 112 7.11 -5.31 11.91
CA GLU A 112 7.12 -4.24 12.91
C GLU A 112 7.31 -2.87 12.26
N GLU A 113 8.27 -2.73 11.35
CA GLU A 113 8.53 -1.50 10.61
C GLU A 113 7.28 -1.00 9.85
N ILE A 114 6.60 -1.89 9.13
CA ILE A 114 5.36 -1.55 8.42
C ILE A 114 4.25 -1.10 9.40
N LYS A 115 4.15 -1.73 10.57
CA LYS A 115 3.17 -1.34 11.59
C LYS A 115 3.49 0.04 12.18
N GLU A 116 4.75 0.29 12.51
CA GLU A 116 5.20 1.58 13.06
C GLU A 116 4.91 2.72 12.08
N ASN A 117 5.24 2.57 10.81
CA ASN A 117 4.96 3.55 9.77
C ASN A 117 3.46 3.91 9.69
N MET A 118 2.57 2.93 9.83
CA MET A 118 1.12 3.18 9.85
C MET A 118 0.67 3.87 11.14
N TYR A 119 1.23 3.48 12.29
CA TYR A 119 0.92 4.15 13.56
C TYR A 119 1.36 5.59 13.56
N ASP A 120 2.54 5.89 13.04
CA ASP A 120 3.08 7.25 12.93
C ASP A 120 2.19 8.15 12.07
N ILE A 121 1.72 7.66 10.93
CA ILE A 121 0.77 8.40 10.09
C ILE A 121 -0.54 8.64 10.86
N MET A 122 -1.07 7.64 11.56
CA MET A 122 -2.32 7.79 12.29
C MET A 122 -2.18 8.73 13.50
N ASP A 123 -1.11 8.64 14.27
CA ASP A 123 -0.91 9.50 15.45
C ASP A 123 -0.59 10.94 15.07
N LYS A 124 0.11 11.15 13.97
CA LYS A 124 0.45 12.50 13.47
C LYS A 124 -0.75 13.26 12.94
N TYR A 125 -1.68 12.59 12.24
CA TYR A 125 -2.72 13.29 11.48
C TYR A 125 -4.14 13.12 12.03
N VAL A 126 -4.41 12.08 12.84
CA VAL A 126 -5.76 11.85 13.39
C VAL A 126 -5.96 12.59 14.70
N ASP A 127 -6.98 13.43 14.76
CA ASP A 127 -7.33 14.13 15.99
C ASP A 127 -7.93 13.15 17.03
N LYS A 128 -7.37 13.19 18.25
CA LYS A 128 -7.81 12.36 19.39
C LYS A 128 -9.26 12.66 19.82
N THR A 129 -9.76 13.84 19.51
CA THR A 129 -11.17 14.22 19.78
C THR A 129 -12.16 13.53 18.86
N ARG A 130 -11.68 12.91 17.78
CA ARG A 130 -12.49 12.28 16.72
C ARG A 130 -13.50 13.24 16.06
N ASP A 131 -13.24 14.51 16.12
CA ASP A 131 -13.99 15.55 15.39
C ASP A 131 -13.21 15.85 14.10
N GLY A 132 -13.90 16.12 13.01
CA GLY A 132 -13.27 16.48 11.75
C GLY A 132 -13.74 15.65 10.54
N VAL A 133 -12.97 15.73 9.46
CA VAL A 133 -13.29 15.08 8.20
C VAL A 133 -12.77 13.64 8.12
N CYS A 134 -13.50 12.80 7.44
CA CYS A 134 -13.03 11.45 7.06
C CYS A 134 -12.30 11.54 5.73
N VAL A 135 -11.09 11.03 5.70
CA VAL A 135 -10.20 11.09 4.52
C VAL A 135 -9.98 9.69 3.99
N GLN A 136 -10.11 9.52 2.68
CA GLN A 136 -9.84 8.27 2.00
C GLN A 136 -9.14 8.53 0.68
N ALA A 137 -8.09 7.78 0.39
CA ALA A 137 -7.32 7.86 -0.84
C ALA A 137 -7.07 6.48 -1.45
N SER A 138 -6.77 6.43 -2.74
CA SER A 138 -6.49 5.18 -3.45
C SER A 138 -5.09 4.63 -3.18
N THR A 139 -4.12 5.50 -2.86
CA THR A 139 -2.73 5.14 -2.61
C THR A 139 -2.21 5.82 -1.35
N LEU A 140 -1.13 5.26 -0.79
CA LEU A 140 -0.49 5.81 0.41
C LEU A 140 0.04 7.23 0.17
N GLY A 141 0.78 7.45 -0.91
CA GLY A 141 1.34 8.78 -1.22
C GLY A 141 0.29 9.86 -1.47
N SER A 142 -0.86 9.49 -2.11
CA SER A 142 -1.99 10.42 -2.26
C SER A 142 -2.61 10.77 -0.92
N LEU A 143 -2.67 9.80 0.00
CA LEU A 143 -3.17 10.02 1.35
C LEU A 143 -2.28 10.97 2.12
N GLU A 144 -0.97 10.73 2.14
CA GLU A 144 0.01 11.57 2.84
C GLU A 144 -0.03 13.02 2.34
N ALA A 145 -0.04 13.22 1.01
CA ALA A 145 -0.13 14.54 0.41
C ALA A 145 -1.41 15.28 0.82
N LEU A 146 -2.54 14.58 0.85
CA LEU A 146 -3.82 15.15 1.27
C LEU A 146 -3.82 15.49 2.77
N LEU A 147 -3.27 14.61 3.60
CA LEU A 147 -3.19 14.83 5.06
C LEU A 147 -2.29 16.01 5.39
N GLU A 148 -1.16 16.18 4.71
CA GLU A 148 -0.27 17.33 4.89
C GLU A 148 -0.95 18.65 4.49
N PHE A 149 -1.72 18.64 3.40
CA PHE A 149 -2.53 19.78 2.98
C PHE A 149 -3.60 20.14 4.03
N LEU A 150 -4.32 19.15 4.57
CA LEU A 150 -5.34 19.37 5.60
C LEU A 150 -4.74 19.89 6.91
N LEU A 151 -3.57 19.37 7.30
CA LEU A 151 -2.84 19.85 8.47
C LEU A 151 -2.43 21.30 8.31
N THR A 152 -1.86 21.68 7.16
CA THR A 152 -1.49 23.08 6.86
C THR A 152 -2.71 23.99 6.84
N SER A 153 -3.85 23.50 6.34
CA SER A 153 -5.13 24.22 6.32
C SER A 153 -5.84 24.23 7.68
N LYS A 154 -5.29 23.59 8.70
CA LYS A 154 -5.87 23.44 10.05
C LYS A 154 -7.26 22.77 10.06
N ILE A 155 -7.49 21.86 9.14
CA ILE A 155 -8.72 21.07 9.06
C ILE A 155 -8.48 19.76 9.84
N PRO A 156 -9.22 19.51 10.94
CA PRO A 156 -9.03 18.31 11.73
C PRO A 156 -9.48 17.07 10.96
N VAL A 157 -8.74 15.98 11.11
CA VAL A 157 -9.03 14.68 10.50
C VAL A 157 -9.43 13.69 11.57
N CYS A 158 -10.59 13.07 11.43
CA CYS A 158 -11.13 12.13 12.41
C CYS A 158 -10.92 10.66 12.05
N ASN A 159 -10.81 10.35 10.75
CA ASN A 159 -10.62 8.99 10.27
C ASN A 159 -9.88 8.98 8.94
N ILE A 160 -8.98 8.02 8.81
CA ILE A 160 -8.16 7.80 7.62
C ILE A 160 -8.44 6.39 7.08
N ALA A 161 -8.53 6.26 5.75
CA ALA A 161 -8.63 4.96 5.09
C ALA A 161 -7.93 4.98 3.72
N ILE A 162 -7.48 3.81 3.27
CA ILE A 162 -6.88 3.62 1.95
C ILE A 162 -7.71 2.60 1.17
N GLY A 163 -7.88 2.84 -0.12
CA GLY A 163 -8.61 1.94 -1.02
C GLY A 163 -10.00 2.45 -1.40
N PRO A 164 -10.85 1.59 -1.99
CA PRO A 164 -12.17 1.96 -2.45
C PRO A 164 -13.14 2.26 -1.28
N VAL A 165 -14.05 3.19 -1.52
CA VAL A 165 -15.07 3.57 -0.52
C VAL A 165 -16.14 2.48 -0.40
N HIS A 166 -16.33 1.97 0.79
CA HIS A 166 -17.34 0.96 1.10
C HIS A 166 -18.52 1.54 1.92
N LYS A 167 -19.63 0.84 1.94
CA LYS A 167 -20.82 1.22 2.74
C LYS A 167 -20.51 1.43 4.23
N LYS A 168 -19.54 0.68 4.76
CA LYS A 168 -19.08 0.81 6.16
C LYS A 168 -18.41 2.16 6.42
N ASP A 169 -17.69 2.71 5.43
CA ASP A 169 -16.98 3.98 5.57
C ASP A 169 -17.97 5.14 5.55
N ILE A 170 -18.98 5.07 4.68
CA ILE A 170 -20.08 6.02 4.66
C ILE A 170 -20.86 6.01 5.99
N ALA A 171 -21.13 4.82 6.54
CA ALA A 171 -21.82 4.71 7.82
C ALA A 171 -21.01 5.30 8.99
N LYS A 172 -19.67 5.16 8.96
CA LYS A 172 -18.79 5.80 9.94
C LYS A 172 -18.83 7.33 9.81
N ALA A 173 -18.69 7.85 8.59
CA ALA A 173 -18.74 9.29 8.32
C ALA A 173 -20.09 9.91 8.75
N THR A 174 -21.20 9.23 8.46
CA THR A 174 -22.54 9.69 8.89
C THR A 174 -22.68 9.76 10.41
N LYS A 175 -22.13 8.79 11.14
CA LYS A 175 -22.14 8.82 12.63
C LYS A 175 -21.34 9.98 13.20
N ILE A 176 -20.24 10.34 12.56
CA ILE A 176 -19.40 11.46 12.98
C ILE A 176 -20.14 12.78 12.73
N LEU A 177 -20.74 12.95 11.55
CA LEU A 177 -21.55 14.11 11.23
C LEU A 177 -22.75 14.28 12.17
N GLY A 178 -23.40 13.19 12.58
CA GLY A 178 -24.48 13.21 13.58
C GLY A 178 -24.01 13.76 14.93
N ARG A 179 -22.84 13.35 15.40
CA ARG A 179 -22.25 13.84 16.66
C ARG A 179 -21.88 15.33 16.61
N GLU A 180 -21.37 15.81 15.48
CA GLU A 180 -21.07 17.24 15.30
C GLU A 180 -22.35 18.09 15.35
N ASN A 181 -23.42 17.62 14.73
CA ASN A 181 -24.71 18.31 14.78
C ASN A 181 -25.30 18.33 16.20
N GLU A 182 -25.23 17.22 16.95
CA GLU A 182 -25.65 17.16 18.35
C GLU A 182 -24.85 18.13 19.24
N LYS A 183 -23.51 18.20 19.06
CA LYS A 183 -22.66 19.14 19.80
C LYS A 183 -22.97 20.61 19.50
N LYS A 184 -23.40 20.95 18.28
CA LYS A 184 -23.82 22.31 17.93
C LYS A 184 -25.12 22.68 18.61
N ILE A 185 -26.12 21.79 18.61
CA ILE A 185 -27.43 21.99 19.25
C ILE A 185 -27.29 22.14 20.78
N MET A 186 -26.32 21.45 21.40
CA MET A 186 -26.11 21.59 22.88
C MET A 186 -25.32 22.85 23.30
N LYS A 187 -24.77 23.59 22.34
CA LYS A 187 -24.02 24.86 22.60
C LYS A 187 -24.85 26.12 22.35
N GLU A 188 -26.05 25.99 21.77
CA GLU A 188 -27.07 27.02 21.67
C GLU A 188 -28.05 26.92 22.85
#